data_fe23cc85a7fa1859158100f092aaeb00
#
_entry.id   fe23cc85a7fa1859158100f092aaeb00
#
_cell.length_a   1.000
_cell.length_b   1.000
_cell.length_c   1.000
_cell.angle_alpha   90.00
_cell.angle_beta   90.00
_cell.angle_gamma   90.00
#
_symmetry.space_group_name_H-M   'P 1'
#
loop_
_entity.id
_entity.type
_entity.pdbx_description
1 polymer ?
#
loop_
_entity_poly.entity_id
_entity_poly.type
_entity_poly.pdbx_seq_one_letter_code
_entity_poly.pdbx_strand_id
1 'polypeptide(L)'
;KGGFVVKKGIAHDSREKRMQQVVACYQTLLRGMLDVTDNLVGDALVPPPGVQRHDEDDPYLVIAADKGTAHLPDTANGVSLDYGFWLGDAFASGGSVGYDHKKLGITARGAWECVKRHFRELGKDIQNEDFTAVGIGDMSGDVFGNGMLLSKHTRLLAAFNHMHIFIDPDPDPARSWKERKRLFDKQRSTWADYNTALISAGGGVWDRSSKEIPLSTEVRKWLGVRHSTIEGDELVRRLLMAEVELL
;
A
#
# COMPACT_ATOMS: atom_id res chain seq x y z
N LYS A 1 -1.09 0.15 19.65
CA LYS A 1 -1.40 0.67 18.30
C LYS A 1 -2.59 1.59 18.39
N GLY A 2 -2.57 2.69 17.64
CA GLY A 2 -3.64 3.67 17.63
C GLY A 2 -3.80 4.32 16.26
N GLY A 3 -4.82 5.10 16.13
CA GLY A 3 -5.10 5.87 14.93
C GLY A 3 -5.99 7.06 15.25
N PHE A 4 -6.14 7.94 14.30
CA PHE A 4 -7.05 9.06 14.43
C PHE A 4 -7.91 9.21 13.17
N VAL A 5 -9.10 9.77 13.36
CA VAL A 5 -10.02 10.08 12.27
C VAL A 5 -10.54 11.50 12.47
N VAL A 6 -10.40 12.33 11.44
CA VAL A 6 -11.04 13.65 11.45
C VAL A 6 -12.55 13.46 11.41
N LYS A 7 -13.28 14.03 12.38
CA LYS A 7 -14.74 13.85 12.51
C LYS A 7 -15.47 14.30 11.24
N LYS A 8 -16.49 13.53 10.84
CA LYS A 8 -17.41 13.92 9.77
C LYS A 8 -18.18 15.21 10.17
N GLY A 9 -18.49 16.03 9.18
CA GLY A 9 -19.29 17.26 9.40
C GLY A 9 -18.49 18.53 9.66
N ILE A 10 -17.16 18.46 9.74
CA ILE A 10 -16.34 19.66 9.72
C ILE A 10 -16.26 20.15 8.27
N ALA A 11 -16.95 21.23 7.97
CA ALA A 11 -16.87 21.89 6.67
C ALA A 11 -15.48 22.49 6.48
N HIS A 12 -14.85 22.16 5.37
CA HIS A 12 -13.58 22.77 4.98
C HIS A 12 -13.80 23.58 3.70
N ASP A 13 -13.53 24.87 3.75
CA ASP A 13 -13.64 25.77 2.61
C ASP A 13 -12.58 25.48 1.53
N SER A 14 -11.52 24.74 1.89
CA SER A 14 -10.45 24.39 0.95
C SER A 14 -9.73 23.09 1.35
N ARG A 15 -9.07 22.47 0.37
CA ARG A 15 -8.19 21.29 0.59
C ARG A 15 -7.04 21.61 1.55
N GLU A 16 -6.54 22.84 1.52
CA GLU A 16 -5.46 23.29 2.39
C GLU A 16 -5.89 23.36 3.86
N LYS A 17 -7.03 23.97 4.17
CA LYS A 17 -7.60 24.02 5.53
C LYS A 17 -7.85 22.60 6.07
N ARG A 18 -8.35 21.71 5.22
CA ARG A 18 -8.53 20.31 5.60
C ARG A 18 -7.20 19.64 5.96
N MET A 19 -6.14 19.88 5.18
CA MET A 19 -4.82 19.31 5.45
C MET A 19 -4.23 19.87 6.75
N GLN A 20 -4.35 21.16 7.01
CA GLN A 20 -3.93 21.79 8.26
C GLN A 20 -4.61 21.15 9.46
N GLN A 21 -5.90 20.84 9.35
CA GLN A 21 -6.62 20.15 10.41
C GLN A 21 -6.18 18.69 10.59
N VAL A 22 -5.89 17.97 9.51
CA VAL A 22 -5.32 16.62 9.58
C VAL A 22 -3.98 16.65 10.33
N VAL A 23 -3.10 17.59 10.01
CA VAL A 23 -1.81 17.76 10.69
C VAL A 23 -2.01 18.07 12.17
N ALA A 24 -2.91 18.99 12.53
CA ALA A 24 -3.19 19.33 13.93
C ALA A 24 -3.73 18.10 14.71
N CYS A 25 -4.65 17.34 14.14
CA CYS A 25 -5.16 16.12 14.76
C CYS A 25 -4.06 15.05 14.91
N TYR A 26 -3.18 14.93 13.92
CA TYR A 26 -2.05 14.01 13.96
C TYR A 26 -1.06 14.38 15.07
N GLN A 27 -0.68 15.66 15.16
CA GLN A 27 0.19 16.15 16.25
C GLN A 27 -0.44 15.91 17.63
N THR A 28 -1.76 16.12 17.76
CA THR A 28 -2.46 15.84 19.02
C THR A 28 -2.38 14.37 19.41
N LEU A 29 -2.58 13.46 18.47
CA LEU A 29 -2.41 12.02 18.70
C LEU A 29 -0.99 11.70 19.16
N LEU A 30 0.02 12.20 18.44
CA LEU A 30 1.42 11.91 18.74
C LEU A 30 1.83 12.43 20.12
N ARG A 31 1.41 13.66 20.47
CA ARG A 31 1.64 14.23 21.81
C ARG A 31 1.01 13.35 22.89
N GLY A 32 -0.27 12.97 22.73
CA GLY A 32 -0.94 12.10 23.68
C GLY A 32 -0.31 10.71 23.82
N MET A 33 0.32 10.20 22.76
CA MET A 33 1.09 8.95 22.85
C MET A 33 2.41 9.14 23.59
N LEU A 34 3.12 10.22 23.34
CA LEU A 34 4.38 10.55 24.03
C LEU A 34 4.16 10.94 25.50
N ASP A 35 3.01 11.55 25.83
CA ASP A 35 2.62 11.88 27.20
C ASP A 35 2.53 10.65 28.13
N VAL A 36 2.37 9.46 27.57
CA VAL A 36 2.26 8.20 28.31
C VAL A 36 3.36 7.18 28.00
N THR A 37 4.39 7.58 27.25
CA THR A 37 5.52 6.72 26.87
C THR A 37 6.75 7.09 27.69
N ASP A 38 7.48 6.10 28.17
CA ASP A 38 8.75 6.33 28.85
C ASP A 38 9.80 6.90 27.88
N ASN A 39 10.78 7.61 28.41
CA ASN A 39 11.88 8.16 27.63
C ASN A 39 13.23 7.62 28.11
N LEU A 40 14.25 7.72 27.29
CA LEU A 40 15.64 7.51 27.66
C LEU A 40 16.39 8.84 27.67
N VAL A 41 17.10 9.11 28.77
CA VAL A 41 18.02 10.26 28.87
C VAL A 41 19.41 9.70 29.22
N GLY A 42 20.28 9.63 28.24
CA GLY A 42 21.47 8.79 28.33
C GLY A 42 21.06 7.32 28.49
N ASP A 43 21.59 6.67 29.51
CA ASP A 43 21.24 5.28 29.85
C ASP A 43 20.11 5.17 30.90
N ALA A 44 19.55 6.30 31.34
CA ALA A 44 18.52 6.31 32.35
C ALA A 44 17.11 6.33 31.72
N LEU A 45 16.26 5.42 32.21
CA LEU A 45 14.85 5.43 31.89
C LEU A 45 14.15 6.53 32.70
N VAL A 46 13.38 7.36 32.01
CA VAL A 46 12.63 8.48 32.60
C VAL A 46 11.15 8.30 32.30
N PRO A 47 10.33 7.96 33.32
CA PRO A 47 8.88 7.88 33.15
C PRO A 47 8.24 9.24 32.82
N PRO A 48 7.11 9.25 32.13
CA PRO A 48 6.39 10.48 31.87
C PRO A 48 5.87 11.10 33.19
N PRO A 49 5.99 12.42 33.38
CA PRO A 49 5.60 13.08 34.62
C PRO A 49 4.08 13.01 34.84
N GLY A 50 3.68 12.69 36.10
CA GLY A 50 2.27 12.68 36.49
C GLY A 50 1.47 11.49 36.01
N VAL A 51 2.11 10.50 35.40
CA VAL A 51 1.45 9.26 34.92
C VAL A 51 1.69 8.12 35.88
N GLN A 52 0.63 7.44 36.31
CA GLN A 52 0.72 6.19 37.05
C GLN A 52 0.89 5.04 36.06
N ARG A 53 2.06 4.41 36.09
CA ARG A 53 2.32 3.23 35.25
C ARG A 53 1.87 1.96 35.97
N HIS A 54 1.30 1.04 35.24
CA HIS A 54 0.94 -0.31 35.65
C HIS A 54 1.71 -1.39 34.88
N ASP A 55 2.38 -0.98 33.82
CA ASP A 55 3.17 -1.82 32.93
C ASP A 55 4.68 -1.72 33.28
N GLU A 56 5.47 -2.61 32.72
CA GLU A 56 6.93 -2.55 32.78
C GLU A 56 7.46 -1.37 31.93
N ASP A 57 8.76 -1.14 32.02
CA ASP A 57 9.45 -0.09 31.27
C ASP A 57 9.29 -0.28 29.75
N ASP A 58 8.73 0.71 29.07
CA ASP A 58 8.53 0.71 27.62
C ASP A 58 8.89 2.06 26.99
N PRO A 59 10.19 2.32 26.76
CA PRO A 59 10.64 3.56 26.11
C PRO A 59 10.57 3.52 24.58
N TYR A 60 10.05 2.44 23.96
CA TYR A 60 10.11 2.26 22.52
C TYR A 60 8.75 2.56 21.85
N LEU A 61 8.71 3.67 21.14
CA LEU A 61 7.57 4.06 20.30
C LEU A 61 8.08 4.53 18.93
N VAL A 62 7.58 3.94 17.86
CA VAL A 62 7.82 4.38 16.46
C VAL A 62 6.51 4.58 15.75
N ILE A 63 6.51 5.52 14.82
CA ILE A 63 5.33 5.92 14.05
C ILE A 63 5.57 5.67 12.56
N ALA A 64 4.55 5.15 11.88
CA ALA A 64 4.50 5.09 10.44
C ALA A 64 3.22 5.79 9.97
N ALA A 65 3.36 6.88 9.23
CA ALA A 65 2.23 7.55 8.60
C ALA A 65 1.74 6.72 7.40
N ASP A 66 0.43 6.55 7.29
CA ASP A 66 -0.17 5.87 6.15
C ASP A 66 -0.12 6.75 4.89
N LYS A 67 -0.44 6.13 3.77
CA LYS A 67 -0.30 6.64 2.40
C LYS A 67 -0.74 8.09 2.17
N GLY A 68 0.01 8.77 1.30
CA GLY A 68 -0.40 10.03 0.67
C GLY A 68 -0.04 11.30 1.44
N THR A 69 0.72 11.22 2.51
CA THR A 69 1.07 12.34 3.38
C THR A 69 2.58 12.49 3.53
N ALA A 70 3.25 12.88 2.43
CA ALA A 70 4.71 13.02 2.36
C ALA A 70 5.33 13.90 3.47
N HIS A 71 4.53 14.76 4.11
CA HIS A 71 5.00 15.67 5.17
C HIS A 71 4.71 15.15 6.60
N LEU A 72 3.95 14.08 6.78
CA LEU A 72 3.62 13.60 8.13
C LEU A 72 4.82 13.00 8.89
N PRO A 73 5.79 12.31 8.24
CA PRO A 73 6.99 11.88 8.96
C PRO A 73 7.78 13.05 9.57
N ASP A 74 8.00 14.12 8.81
CA ASP A 74 8.70 15.32 9.33
C ASP A 74 7.91 15.99 10.46
N THR A 75 6.59 16.03 10.36
CA THR A 75 5.71 16.52 11.42
C THR A 75 5.85 15.67 12.69
N ALA A 76 5.89 14.35 12.55
CA ALA A 76 6.04 13.44 13.69
C ALA A 76 7.42 13.55 14.35
N ASN A 77 8.47 13.60 13.54
CA ASN A 77 9.83 13.80 14.03
C ASN A 77 9.99 15.15 14.74
N GLY A 78 9.34 16.20 14.24
CA GLY A 78 9.29 17.50 14.92
C GLY A 78 8.66 17.40 16.32
N VAL A 79 7.55 16.67 16.47
CA VAL A 79 6.93 16.42 17.79
C VAL A 79 7.87 15.64 18.71
N SER A 80 8.55 14.61 18.19
CA SER A 80 9.54 13.83 18.94
C SER A 80 10.67 14.71 19.48
N LEU A 81 11.20 15.59 18.66
CA LEU A 81 12.24 16.53 19.04
C LEU A 81 11.74 17.55 20.08
N ASP A 82 10.51 18.09 19.94
CA ASP A 82 9.89 18.98 20.93
C ASP A 82 9.79 18.32 22.31
N TYR A 83 9.57 17.01 22.37
CA TYR A 83 9.51 16.23 23.61
C TYR A 83 10.88 15.82 24.14
N GLY A 84 11.95 16.06 23.39
CA GLY A 84 13.26 15.48 23.72
C GLY A 84 13.22 13.95 23.77
N PHE A 85 12.35 13.33 22.97
CA PHE A 85 12.22 11.87 22.92
C PHE A 85 13.47 11.25 22.30
N TRP A 86 14.00 10.19 22.90
CA TRP A 86 15.32 9.65 22.56
C TRP A 86 15.51 9.22 21.12
N LEU A 87 14.44 8.82 20.43
CA LEU A 87 14.52 8.46 19.01
C LEU A 87 14.68 9.68 18.08
N GLY A 88 14.34 10.90 18.55
CA GLY A 88 14.52 12.11 17.75
C GLY A 88 13.88 12.01 16.36
N ASP A 89 14.68 12.17 15.31
CA ASP A 89 14.28 12.09 13.91
C ASP A 89 14.13 10.65 13.37
N ALA A 90 14.44 9.65 14.16
CA ALA A 90 14.16 8.25 13.87
C ALA A 90 12.78 7.77 14.41
N PHE A 91 12.01 8.67 15.06
CA PHE A 91 10.68 8.36 15.60
C PHE A 91 9.68 7.96 14.52
N ALA A 92 9.71 8.66 13.36
CA ALA A 92 8.91 8.32 12.20
C ALA A 92 9.79 7.91 11.02
N SER A 93 9.45 6.81 10.37
CA SER A 93 10.16 6.35 9.17
C SER A 93 9.84 7.23 7.95
N GLY A 94 10.82 7.46 7.08
CA GLY A 94 10.71 8.34 5.92
C GLY A 94 10.98 9.81 6.27
N GLY A 95 10.34 10.74 5.54
CA GLY A 95 10.59 12.17 5.71
C GLY A 95 11.89 12.66 5.07
N SER A 96 12.25 13.92 5.36
CA SER A 96 13.38 14.61 4.71
C SER A 96 14.75 14.08 5.12
N VAL A 97 14.87 13.50 6.32
CA VAL A 97 16.12 12.89 6.85
C VAL A 97 16.15 11.37 6.66
N GLY A 98 15.04 10.78 6.27
CA GLY A 98 14.93 9.35 5.98
C GLY A 98 15.24 9.02 4.51
N TYR A 99 14.85 7.84 4.09
CA TYR A 99 14.96 7.38 2.72
C TYR A 99 13.59 7.28 2.04
N ASP A 100 13.56 7.46 0.73
CA ASP A 100 12.35 7.25 -0.06
C ASP A 100 12.10 5.75 -0.22
N HIS A 101 11.07 5.25 0.44
CA HIS A 101 10.69 3.83 0.45
C HIS A 101 10.43 3.29 -0.96
N LYS A 102 9.72 4.06 -1.80
CA LYS A 102 9.41 3.65 -3.16
C LYS A 102 10.67 3.57 -4.02
N LYS A 103 11.57 4.55 -3.89
CA LYS A 103 12.82 4.58 -4.64
C LYS A 103 13.75 3.44 -4.24
N LEU A 104 13.82 3.13 -2.95
CA LEU A 104 14.61 2.01 -2.42
C LEU A 104 13.93 0.67 -2.67
N GLY A 105 12.60 0.61 -2.55
CA GLY A 105 11.78 -0.59 -2.73
C GLY A 105 12.08 -1.70 -1.72
N ILE A 106 12.56 -1.35 -0.51
CA ILE A 106 13.06 -2.34 0.45
C ILE A 106 11.98 -3.32 0.92
N THR A 107 10.76 -2.83 1.14
CA THR A 107 9.63 -3.68 1.57
C THR A 107 9.26 -4.69 0.49
N ALA A 108 9.16 -4.24 -0.76
CA ALA A 108 8.89 -5.12 -1.89
C ALA A 108 9.99 -6.16 -2.10
N ARG A 109 11.25 -5.78 -1.96
CA ARG A 109 12.40 -6.71 -2.07
C ARG A 109 12.35 -7.77 -0.99
N GLY A 110 12.09 -7.40 0.26
CA GLY A 110 11.96 -8.35 1.37
C GLY A 110 10.78 -9.32 1.17
N ALA A 111 9.61 -8.80 0.78
CA ALA A 111 8.45 -9.62 0.44
C ALA A 111 8.76 -10.59 -0.70
N TRP A 112 9.50 -10.13 -1.74
CA TRP A 112 9.88 -10.96 -2.87
C TRP A 112 10.79 -12.13 -2.49
N GLU A 113 11.70 -11.96 -1.55
CA GLU A 113 12.51 -13.07 -1.02
C GLU A 113 11.62 -14.14 -0.37
N CYS A 114 10.59 -13.73 0.38
CA CYS A 114 9.61 -14.65 0.95
C CYS A 114 8.79 -15.37 -0.15
N VAL A 115 8.35 -14.64 -1.18
CA VAL A 115 7.61 -15.21 -2.32
C VAL A 115 8.48 -16.23 -3.05
N LYS A 116 9.73 -15.90 -3.39
CA LYS A 116 10.67 -16.85 -4.02
C LYS A 116 10.87 -18.11 -3.17
N ARG A 117 10.98 -17.93 -1.86
CA ARG A 117 11.11 -19.06 -0.96
C ARG A 117 9.87 -19.94 -0.97
N HIS A 118 8.69 -19.36 -0.90
CA HIS A 118 7.43 -20.10 -0.96
C HIS A 118 7.32 -20.94 -2.24
N PHE A 119 7.55 -20.33 -3.40
CA PHE A 119 7.51 -21.05 -4.68
C PHE A 119 8.60 -22.12 -4.81
N ARG A 120 9.76 -21.93 -4.21
CA ARG A 120 10.81 -22.95 -4.17
C ARG A 120 10.39 -24.20 -3.42
N GLU A 121 9.65 -24.04 -2.29
CA GLU A 121 9.05 -25.18 -1.56
C GLU A 121 8.00 -25.92 -2.41
N LEU A 122 7.37 -25.22 -3.37
CA LEU A 122 6.45 -25.79 -4.36
C LEU A 122 7.17 -26.37 -5.60
N GLY A 123 8.51 -26.30 -5.66
CA GLY A 123 9.29 -26.79 -6.79
C GLY A 123 9.25 -25.91 -8.04
N LYS A 124 8.93 -24.61 -7.91
CA LYS A 124 8.80 -23.66 -9.02
C LYS A 124 9.77 -22.48 -8.89
N ASP A 125 10.51 -22.18 -9.96
CA ASP A 125 11.41 -21.04 -10.04
C ASP A 125 10.76 -19.84 -10.75
N ILE A 126 10.10 -18.98 -10.01
CA ILE A 126 9.39 -17.80 -10.53
C ILE A 126 10.30 -16.69 -11.08
N GLN A 127 11.62 -16.88 -11.06
CA GLN A 127 12.56 -15.99 -11.75
C GLN A 127 12.73 -16.41 -13.22
N ASN A 128 12.41 -17.66 -13.56
CA ASN A 128 12.58 -18.25 -14.87
C ASN A 128 11.31 -18.90 -15.44
N GLU A 129 10.27 -19.04 -14.63
CA GLU A 129 9.00 -19.67 -14.99
C GLU A 129 7.83 -18.70 -14.77
N ASP A 130 6.90 -18.71 -15.71
CA ASP A 130 5.70 -17.89 -15.61
C ASP A 130 4.80 -18.35 -14.47
N PHE A 131 4.23 -17.41 -13.74
CA PHE A 131 3.28 -17.63 -12.68
C PHE A 131 2.14 -16.63 -12.72
N THR A 132 0.96 -17.05 -12.31
CA THR A 132 -0.24 -16.22 -12.29
C THR A 132 -0.35 -15.43 -11.00
N ALA A 133 -0.83 -14.19 -11.11
CA ALA A 133 -1.03 -13.34 -9.95
C ALA A 133 -2.33 -12.51 -10.06
N VAL A 134 -2.93 -12.26 -8.90
CA VAL A 134 -3.90 -11.18 -8.68
C VAL A 134 -3.32 -10.22 -7.65
N GLY A 135 -3.50 -8.92 -7.83
CA GLY A 135 -2.85 -7.94 -6.97
C GLY A 135 -3.78 -6.90 -6.35
N ILE A 136 -3.45 -6.45 -5.15
CA ILE A 136 -4.15 -5.37 -4.45
C ILE A 136 -3.25 -4.14 -4.44
N GLY A 137 -3.57 -3.17 -5.28
CA GLY A 137 -2.78 -1.95 -5.43
C GLY A 137 -2.72 -1.45 -6.86
N ASP A 138 -1.77 -0.59 -7.14
CA ASP A 138 -1.45 -0.06 -8.46
C ASP A 138 0.05 0.23 -8.61
N MET A 139 0.49 0.53 -9.83
CA MET A 139 1.90 0.75 -10.13
C MET A 139 2.46 2.05 -9.53
N SER A 140 1.62 2.96 -9.02
CA SER A 140 2.09 4.17 -8.32
C SER A 140 2.46 3.89 -6.86
N GLY A 141 1.99 2.78 -6.28
CA GLY A 141 2.27 2.36 -4.92
C GLY A 141 3.71 1.85 -4.74
N ASP A 142 4.26 1.98 -3.53
CA ASP A 142 5.61 1.50 -3.22
C ASP A 142 5.71 -0.02 -3.34
N VAL A 143 5.01 -0.76 -2.49
CA VAL A 143 5.18 -2.22 -2.40
C VAL A 143 4.69 -2.92 -3.66
N PHE A 144 3.48 -2.59 -4.13
CA PHE A 144 2.92 -3.18 -5.33
C PHE A 144 3.75 -2.84 -6.57
N GLY A 145 4.05 -1.54 -6.78
CA GLY A 145 4.78 -1.09 -7.95
C GLY A 145 6.17 -1.70 -8.05
N ASN A 146 6.95 -1.67 -6.97
CA ASN A 146 8.26 -2.32 -6.93
C ASN A 146 8.14 -3.83 -7.08
N GLY A 147 7.22 -4.47 -6.37
CA GLY A 147 7.02 -5.92 -6.38
C GLY A 147 6.71 -6.47 -7.77
N MET A 148 5.81 -5.80 -8.49
CA MET A 148 5.41 -6.21 -9.84
C MET A 148 6.52 -6.05 -10.91
N LEU A 149 7.64 -5.42 -10.56
CA LEU A 149 8.79 -5.27 -11.45
C LEU A 149 9.94 -6.23 -11.16
N LEU A 150 9.88 -6.99 -10.05
CA LEU A 150 10.95 -7.90 -9.63
C LEU A 150 11.05 -9.18 -10.46
N SER A 151 9.98 -9.57 -11.15
CA SER A 151 10.02 -10.66 -12.15
C SER A 151 9.37 -10.23 -13.47
N LYS A 152 9.95 -10.69 -14.58
CA LYS A 152 9.37 -10.57 -15.92
C LYS A 152 8.42 -11.72 -16.25
N HIS A 153 8.29 -12.69 -15.35
CA HIS A 153 7.48 -13.89 -15.50
C HIS A 153 6.10 -13.77 -14.82
N THR A 154 5.80 -12.62 -14.22
CA THR A 154 4.50 -12.38 -13.59
C THR A 154 3.40 -12.18 -14.64
N ARG A 155 2.51 -13.14 -14.75
CA ARG A 155 1.24 -13.05 -15.48
C ARG A 155 0.18 -12.45 -14.57
N LEU A 156 0.09 -11.13 -14.56
CA LEU A 156 -0.89 -10.40 -13.74
C LEU A 156 -2.27 -10.48 -14.38
N LEU A 157 -3.09 -11.42 -13.90
CA LEU A 157 -4.43 -11.67 -14.45
C LEU A 157 -5.42 -10.59 -14.04
N ALA A 158 -5.27 -10.02 -12.86
CA ALA A 158 -6.07 -8.88 -12.41
C ALA A 158 -5.35 -8.10 -11.32
N ALA A 159 -5.74 -6.85 -11.19
CA ALA A 159 -5.38 -6.03 -10.03
C ALA A 159 -6.48 -5.01 -9.76
N PHE A 160 -6.58 -4.56 -8.51
CA PHE A 160 -7.53 -3.52 -8.15
C PHE A 160 -6.99 -2.61 -7.05
N ASN A 161 -7.46 -1.38 -7.04
CA ASN A 161 -7.21 -0.41 -5.98
C ASN A 161 -8.54 0.20 -5.49
N HIS A 162 -8.49 1.37 -4.87
CA HIS A 162 -9.68 2.08 -4.40
C HIS A 162 -10.51 2.73 -5.52
N MET A 163 -9.97 2.84 -6.73
CA MET A 163 -10.63 3.49 -7.87
C MET A 163 -10.97 2.53 -9.02
N HIS A 164 -10.06 1.62 -9.36
CA HIS A 164 -10.16 0.84 -10.60
C HIS A 164 -9.98 -0.66 -10.37
N ILE A 165 -10.52 -1.43 -11.30
CA ILE A 165 -10.27 -2.87 -11.45
C ILE A 165 -9.69 -3.09 -12.85
N PHE A 166 -8.51 -3.70 -12.89
CA PHE A 166 -7.82 -4.15 -14.10
C PHE A 166 -7.96 -5.66 -14.24
N ILE A 167 -8.27 -6.15 -15.43
CA ILE A 167 -8.28 -7.59 -15.78
C ILE A 167 -7.58 -7.78 -17.11
N ASP A 168 -6.71 -8.77 -17.18
CA ASP A 168 -6.09 -9.29 -18.39
C ASP A 168 -6.08 -10.81 -18.29
N PRO A 169 -7.03 -11.52 -18.93
CA PRO A 169 -7.18 -12.96 -18.73
C PRO A 169 -6.06 -13.80 -19.32
N ASP A 170 -5.30 -13.27 -20.27
CA ASP A 170 -4.16 -13.96 -20.88
C ASP A 170 -3.00 -12.98 -21.18
N PRO A 171 -2.36 -12.43 -20.14
CA PRO A 171 -1.32 -11.44 -20.31
C PRO A 171 -0.05 -12.04 -20.90
N ASP A 172 0.54 -11.37 -21.87
CA ASP A 172 1.94 -11.59 -22.27
C ASP A 172 2.86 -11.01 -21.17
N PRO A 173 3.64 -11.82 -20.46
CA PRO A 173 4.43 -11.35 -19.33
C PRO A 173 5.44 -10.26 -19.70
N ALA A 174 6.09 -10.38 -20.85
CA ALA A 174 7.14 -9.46 -21.27
C ALA A 174 6.56 -8.10 -21.71
N ARG A 175 5.44 -8.11 -22.44
CA ARG A 175 4.75 -6.88 -22.86
C ARG A 175 4.11 -6.17 -21.67
N SER A 176 3.41 -6.90 -20.83
CA SER A 176 2.75 -6.35 -19.64
C SER A 176 3.76 -5.85 -18.61
N TRP A 177 4.94 -6.47 -18.48
CA TRP A 177 6.02 -5.96 -17.63
C TRP A 177 6.51 -4.58 -18.11
N LYS A 178 6.71 -4.38 -19.42
CA LYS A 178 7.11 -3.08 -19.98
C LYS A 178 6.07 -1.99 -19.70
N GLU A 179 4.80 -2.34 -19.82
CA GLU A 179 3.70 -1.40 -19.54
C GLU A 179 3.61 -1.08 -18.05
N ARG A 180 3.73 -2.08 -17.17
CA ARG A 180 3.83 -1.87 -15.72
C ARG A 180 5.01 -0.96 -15.37
N LYS A 181 6.17 -1.16 -16.01
CA LYS A 181 7.34 -0.28 -15.82
C LYS A 181 7.04 1.16 -16.23
N ARG A 182 6.38 1.37 -17.38
CA ARG A 182 5.94 2.70 -17.82
C ARG A 182 5.02 3.38 -16.79
N LEU A 183 4.06 2.63 -16.26
CA LEU A 183 3.15 3.15 -15.23
C LEU A 183 3.88 3.45 -13.92
N PHE A 184 4.84 2.62 -13.53
CA PHE A 184 5.66 2.83 -12.33
C PHE A 184 6.46 4.14 -12.41
N ASP A 185 7.03 4.43 -13.58
CA ASP A 185 7.81 5.64 -13.85
C ASP A 185 6.94 6.90 -13.99
N LYS A 186 5.66 6.73 -14.35
CA LYS A 186 4.70 7.83 -14.45
C LYS A 186 4.22 8.24 -13.05
N GLN A 187 4.45 9.51 -12.70
CA GLN A 187 3.95 10.05 -11.42
C GLN A 187 2.42 9.94 -11.33
N ARG A 188 1.92 9.45 -10.20
CA ARG A 188 0.49 9.32 -9.90
C ARG A 188 -0.30 8.53 -10.95
N SER A 189 0.34 7.54 -11.56
CA SER A 189 -0.35 6.65 -12.50
C SER A 189 -1.47 5.87 -11.81
N THR A 190 -2.46 5.48 -12.58
CA THR A 190 -3.58 4.64 -12.16
C THR A 190 -3.76 3.51 -13.17
N TRP A 191 -4.62 2.54 -12.90
CA TRP A 191 -4.96 1.51 -13.88
C TRP A 191 -5.64 2.07 -15.13
N ALA A 192 -6.34 3.21 -15.02
CA ALA A 192 -6.93 3.91 -16.19
C ALA A 192 -5.87 4.43 -17.18
N ASP A 193 -4.63 4.55 -16.76
CA ASP A 193 -3.50 4.94 -17.63
C ASP A 193 -2.88 3.76 -18.39
N TYR A 194 -3.32 2.53 -18.13
CA TYR A 194 -2.83 1.34 -18.81
C TYR A 194 -3.21 1.37 -20.29
N ASN A 195 -2.28 1.05 -21.17
CA ASN A 195 -2.55 0.95 -22.59
C ASN A 195 -3.43 -0.27 -22.87
N THR A 196 -4.72 -0.04 -23.07
CA THR A 196 -5.71 -1.10 -23.28
C THR A 196 -5.48 -1.96 -24.51
N ALA A 197 -4.72 -1.46 -25.52
CA ALA A 197 -4.31 -2.26 -26.68
C ALA A 197 -3.31 -3.39 -26.33
N LEU A 198 -2.75 -3.38 -25.14
CA LEU A 198 -1.86 -4.44 -24.65
C LEU A 198 -2.60 -5.50 -23.82
N ILE A 199 -3.85 -5.24 -23.46
CA ILE A 199 -4.69 -6.19 -22.71
C ILE A 199 -5.22 -7.25 -23.69
N SER A 200 -5.20 -8.50 -23.27
CA SER A 200 -5.72 -9.61 -24.06
C SER A 200 -7.25 -9.54 -24.23
N ALA A 201 -7.77 -10.27 -25.20
CA ALA A 201 -9.20 -10.28 -25.50
C ALA A 201 -10.04 -10.62 -24.26
N GLY A 202 -11.08 -9.84 -24.01
CA GLY A 202 -11.98 -10.02 -22.88
C GLY A 202 -11.53 -9.38 -21.56
N GLY A 203 -10.35 -8.76 -21.54
CA GLY A 203 -9.89 -7.95 -20.43
C GLY A 203 -10.21 -6.47 -20.57
N GLY A 204 -9.84 -5.67 -19.59
CA GLY A 204 -10.07 -4.22 -19.59
C GLY A 204 -9.78 -3.57 -18.26
N VAL A 205 -10.11 -2.28 -18.18
CA VAL A 205 -10.03 -1.47 -16.96
C VAL A 205 -11.39 -0.81 -16.73
N TRP A 206 -11.89 -0.92 -15.50
CA TRP A 206 -13.19 -0.36 -15.12
C TRP A 206 -13.08 0.42 -13.81
N ASP A 207 -13.97 1.39 -13.68
CA ASP A 207 -14.18 2.05 -12.38
C ASP A 207 -14.73 1.04 -11.38
N ARG A 208 -14.17 1.01 -10.18
CA ARG A 208 -14.60 0.10 -9.12
C ARG A 208 -16.04 0.33 -8.67
N SER A 209 -16.56 1.54 -8.81
CA SER A 209 -17.94 1.89 -8.49
C SER A 209 -18.96 1.45 -9.55
N SER A 210 -18.50 0.91 -10.69
CA SER A 210 -19.37 0.46 -11.78
C SER A 210 -20.35 -0.61 -11.32
N LYS A 211 -21.62 -0.44 -11.69
CA LYS A 211 -22.68 -1.40 -11.36
C LYS A 211 -22.75 -2.57 -12.34
N GLU A 212 -22.25 -2.38 -13.55
CA GLU A 212 -22.30 -3.36 -14.63
C GLU A 212 -20.95 -3.41 -15.36
N ILE A 213 -20.04 -4.26 -14.90
CA ILE A 213 -18.78 -4.55 -15.56
C ILE A 213 -19.01 -5.76 -16.48
N PRO A 214 -18.77 -5.65 -17.79
CA PRO A 214 -18.93 -6.78 -18.71
C PRO A 214 -17.84 -7.83 -18.48
N LEU A 215 -18.23 -9.09 -18.44
CA LEU A 215 -17.32 -10.21 -18.28
C LEU A 215 -17.28 -11.07 -19.55
N SER A 216 -16.11 -11.28 -20.09
CA SER A 216 -15.90 -12.22 -21.19
C SER A 216 -16.19 -13.67 -20.77
N THR A 217 -16.29 -14.56 -21.72
CA THR A 217 -16.49 -16.00 -21.43
C THR A 217 -15.34 -16.57 -20.63
N GLU A 218 -14.12 -16.17 -20.95
CA GLU A 218 -12.88 -16.61 -20.29
C GLU A 218 -12.85 -16.14 -18.83
N VAL A 219 -13.12 -14.85 -18.57
CA VAL A 219 -13.17 -14.28 -17.21
C VAL A 219 -14.28 -14.92 -16.39
N ARG A 220 -15.46 -15.15 -16.98
CA ARG A 220 -16.56 -15.83 -16.30
C ARG A 220 -16.20 -17.25 -15.89
N LYS A 221 -15.54 -17.99 -16.78
CA LYS A 221 -15.08 -19.36 -16.51
C LYS A 221 -14.05 -19.35 -15.36
N TRP A 222 -13.07 -18.44 -15.45
CA TRP A 222 -12.01 -18.34 -14.43
C TRP A 222 -12.58 -18.00 -13.04
N LEU A 223 -13.51 -17.04 -12.97
CA LEU A 223 -14.08 -16.56 -11.70
C LEU A 223 -15.32 -17.38 -11.23
N GLY A 224 -15.76 -18.37 -11.98
CA GLY A 224 -16.96 -19.17 -11.67
C GLY A 224 -18.26 -18.34 -11.71
N VAL A 225 -18.32 -17.29 -12.53
CA VAL A 225 -19.47 -16.38 -12.63
C VAL A 225 -20.35 -16.75 -13.83
N ARG A 226 -21.66 -16.84 -13.62
CA ARG A 226 -22.62 -17.19 -14.69
C ARG A 226 -23.13 -15.99 -15.47
N HIS A 227 -23.23 -14.82 -14.82
CA HIS A 227 -23.75 -13.59 -15.42
C HIS A 227 -22.73 -12.95 -16.35
N SER A 228 -23.20 -12.27 -17.40
CA SER A 228 -22.36 -11.55 -18.36
C SER A 228 -21.88 -10.19 -17.83
N THR A 229 -22.48 -9.69 -16.78
CA THR A 229 -22.09 -8.47 -16.08
C THR A 229 -22.00 -8.71 -14.57
N ILE A 230 -21.23 -7.89 -13.89
CA ILE A 230 -21.03 -7.96 -12.44
C ILE A 230 -20.81 -6.57 -11.86
N GLU A 231 -21.22 -6.33 -10.61
CA GLU A 231 -20.91 -5.12 -9.88
C GLU A 231 -19.45 -5.12 -9.43
N GLY A 232 -18.79 -3.93 -9.38
CA GLY A 232 -17.37 -3.81 -9.07
C GLY A 232 -16.97 -4.40 -7.71
N ASP A 233 -17.73 -4.17 -6.65
CA ASP A 233 -17.40 -4.74 -5.33
C ASP A 233 -17.57 -6.27 -5.29
N GLU A 234 -18.53 -6.83 -6.00
CA GLU A 234 -18.66 -8.28 -6.12
C GLU A 234 -17.52 -8.85 -6.98
N LEU A 235 -17.13 -8.14 -8.05
CA LEU A 235 -15.97 -8.55 -8.85
C LEU A 235 -14.69 -8.61 -8.00
N VAL A 236 -14.45 -7.62 -7.15
CA VAL A 236 -13.31 -7.63 -6.21
C VAL A 236 -13.38 -8.86 -5.28
N ARG A 237 -14.55 -9.22 -4.75
CA ARG A 237 -14.70 -10.43 -3.94
C ARG A 237 -14.34 -11.69 -4.72
N ARG A 238 -14.75 -11.78 -5.99
CA ARG A 238 -14.42 -12.92 -6.87
C ARG A 238 -12.92 -12.99 -7.15
N LEU A 239 -12.28 -11.84 -7.41
CA LEU A 239 -10.84 -11.78 -7.63
C LEU A 239 -10.02 -12.22 -6.41
N LEU A 240 -10.49 -11.89 -5.20
CA LEU A 240 -9.86 -12.33 -3.94
C LEU A 240 -10.00 -13.85 -3.68
N MET A 241 -10.93 -14.51 -4.35
CA MET A 241 -11.17 -15.95 -4.26
C MET A 241 -10.72 -16.71 -5.50
N ALA A 242 -10.12 -16.02 -6.47
CA ALA A 242 -9.73 -16.63 -7.74
C ALA A 242 -8.57 -17.60 -7.55
N GLU A 243 -8.58 -18.69 -8.32
CA GLU A 243 -7.46 -19.61 -8.39
C GLU A 243 -6.28 -18.94 -9.12
N VAL A 244 -5.28 -18.55 -8.35
CA VAL A 244 -4.01 -17.99 -8.82
C VAL A 244 -2.87 -18.48 -7.94
N GLU A 245 -1.66 -18.42 -8.44
CA GLU A 245 -0.48 -18.89 -7.70
C GLU A 245 0.01 -17.87 -6.68
N LEU A 246 -0.32 -16.56 -6.88
CA LEU A 246 0.03 -15.46 -5.97
C LEU A 246 -1.11 -14.45 -5.85
N LEU A 247 -1.48 -14.13 -4.62
CA LEU A 247 -2.40 -13.04 -4.28
C LEU A 247 -1.67 -12.02 -3.39
#